data_104ec8baa59de914a6a2494500566fe7
#
_entry.id   104ec8baa59de914a6a2494500566fe7
#
_cell.length_a   1.000
_cell.length_b   1.000
_cell.length_c   1.000
_cell.angle_alpha   90.00
_cell.angle_beta   90.00
_cell.angle_gamma   90.00
#
_symmetry.space_group_name_H-M   'P 1'
#
loop_
_entity.id
_entity.type
_entity.pdbx_description
1 polymer ?
#
loop_
_entity_poly.entity_id
_entity_poly.type
_entity_poly.pdbx_seq_one_letter_code
_entity_poly.pdbx_strand_id
1 'polypeptide(L)'
;MIRPRLRAEVMIVNEEHSKVLVQCDENESFYRFPGGSIEFGETSKEAIIRELIEEYDLKVDVQELAIVNEHIFEWNNEKDHHCTLIHWGTAQEVVTNEIRHKEHEDIFKYGKV
;
A
#
# COMPACT_ATOMS: atom_id res chain seq x y z
N MET A 1 6.83 21.72 12.89
CA MET A 1 6.47 20.79 13.97
C MET A 1 6.59 19.36 13.45
N ILE A 2 7.34 18.52 14.16
CA ILE A 2 7.49 17.11 13.80
C ILE A 2 6.30 16.34 14.35
N ARG A 3 5.63 15.61 13.48
CA ARG A 3 4.44 14.81 13.83
C ARG A 3 4.55 13.42 13.25
N PRO A 4 3.87 12.43 13.86
CA PRO A 4 3.72 11.14 13.21
C PRO A 4 3.10 11.30 11.83
N ARG A 5 3.60 10.53 10.87
CA ARG A 5 3.04 10.53 9.51
C ARG A 5 1.88 9.54 9.45
N LEU A 6 0.75 10.00 8.98
CA LEU A 6 -0.43 9.18 8.81
C LEU A 6 -0.40 8.57 7.40
N ARG A 7 -0.46 7.23 7.34
CA ARG A 7 -0.40 6.48 6.08
C ARG A 7 -1.60 5.55 5.96
N ALA A 8 -1.91 5.18 4.72
CA ALA A 8 -2.93 4.18 4.43
C ALA A 8 -2.38 3.15 3.45
N GLU A 9 -2.67 1.88 3.70
CA GLU A 9 -2.25 0.76 2.84
C GLU A 9 -3.42 -0.20 2.65
N VAL A 10 -3.34 -1.02 1.62
CA VAL A 10 -4.39 -1.96 1.29
C VAL A 10 -3.84 -3.36 1.05
N MET A 11 -4.50 -4.35 1.66
CA MET A 11 -4.24 -5.76 1.41
C MET A 11 -5.23 -6.21 0.32
N ILE A 12 -4.75 -6.27 -0.91
CA ILE A 12 -5.57 -6.68 -2.04
C ILE A 12 -5.45 -8.20 -2.20
N VAL A 13 -6.53 -8.90 -1.89
CA VAL A 13 -6.57 -10.35 -1.98
C VAL A 13 -7.27 -10.78 -3.27
N ASN A 14 -6.84 -11.93 -3.81
CA ASN A 14 -7.50 -12.51 -4.98
C ASN A 14 -8.82 -13.18 -4.56
N GLU A 15 -9.62 -13.58 -5.53
CA GLU A 15 -10.93 -14.21 -5.27
C GLU A 15 -10.83 -15.45 -4.38
N GLU A 16 -9.79 -16.24 -4.54
CA GLU A 16 -9.57 -17.47 -3.79
C GLU A 16 -9.02 -17.23 -2.37
N HIS A 17 -8.68 -15.99 -2.05
CA HIS A 17 -8.03 -15.61 -0.78
C HIS A 17 -6.72 -16.36 -0.53
N SER A 18 -6.03 -16.77 -1.60
CA SER A 18 -4.77 -17.50 -1.53
C SER A 18 -3.55 -16.63 -1.76
N LYS A 19 -3.72 -15.43 -2.31
CA LYS A 19 -2.63 -14.52 -2.63
C LYS A 19 -2.99 -13.09 -2.27
N VAL A 20 -1.98 -12.33 -1.89
CA VAL A 20 -2.09 -10.90 -1.65
C VAL A 20 -1.15 -10.14 -2.59
N LEU A 21 -1.61 -9.01 -3.09
CA LEU A 21 -0.82 -8.18 -3.98
C LEU A 21 0.15 -7.33 -3.16
N VAL A 22 1.43 -7.46 -3.43
CA VAL A 22 2.48 -6.76 -2.70
C VAL A 22 3.35 -5.92 -3.63
N GLN A 23 3.91 -4.87 -3.08
CA GLN A 23 4.89 -4.02 -3.74
C GLN A 23 6.29 -4.50 -3.35
N CYS A 24 7.16 -4.64 -4.31
CA CYS A 24 8.57 -5.00 -4.07
C CYS A 24 9.46 -4.35 -5.12
N ASP A 25 10.78 -4.39 -4.88
CA ASP A 25 11.74 -3.99 -5.90
C ASP A 25 12.02 -5.18 -6.85
N GLU A 26 12.81 -4.97 -7.89
CA GLU A 26 13.12 -6.01 -8.87
C GLU A 26 13.85 -7.21 -8.26
N ASN A 27 14.63 -6.98 -7.21
CA ASN A 27 15.38 -8.04 -6.52
C ASN A 27 14.56 -8.70 -5.41
N GLU A 28 13.32 -8.26 -5.21
CA GLU A 28 12.45 -8.73 -4.12
C GLU A 28 13.13 -8.64 -2.76
N SER A 29 13.90 -7.57 -2.55
CA SER A 29 14.62 -7.36 -1.28
C SER A 29 13.71 -6.90 -0.15
N PHE A 30 12.53 -6.42 -0.47
CA PHE A 30 11.48 -6.06 0.48
C PHE A 30 10.10 -6.33 -0.11
N TYR A 31 9.13 -6.47 0.78
CA TYR A 31 7.71 -6.55 0.40
C TYR A 31 6.91 -5.62 1.29
N ARG A 32 5.95 -4.92 0.71
CA ARG A 32 5.03 -4.08 1.48
C ARG A 32 3.67 -4.03 0.80
N PHE A 33 2.65 -3.65 1.54
CA PHE A 33 1.35 -3.39 0.97
C PHE A 33 1.37 -2.03 0.25
N PRO A 34 0.68 -1.92 -0.88
CA PRO A 34 0.63 -0.64 -1.60
C PRO A 34 -0.18 0.40 -0.84
N GLY A 35 0.14 1.64 -1.04
CA GLY A 35 -0.53 2.78 -0.41
C GLY A 35 0.36 4.00 -0.38
N GLY A 36 0.14 4.86 0.57
CA GLY A 36 0.93 6.09 0.72
C GLY A 36 0.42 6.96 1.85
N SER A 37 0.90 8.19 1.87
CA SER A 37 0.51 9.17 2.90
C SER A 37 -0.93 9.64 2.69
N ILE A 38 -1.64 9.80 3.81
CA ILE A 38 -2.96 10.41 3.82
C ILE A 38 -2.76 11.93 3.80
N GLU A 39 -3.38 12.61 2.85
CA GLU A 39 -3.32 14.05 2.76
C GLU A 39 -4.42 14.67 3.63
N PHE A 40 -4.18 15.89 4.09
CA PHE A 40 -5.15 16.61 4.90
C PHE A 40 -6.50 16.70 4.17
N GLY A 41 -7.56 16.35 4.88
CA GLY A 41 -8.93 16.35 4.33
C GLY A 41 -9.33 15.10 3.61
N GLU A 42 -8.47 14.11 3.57
CA GLU A 42 -8.66 12.85 2.85
C GLU A 42 -8.88 11.71 3.86
N THR A 43 -9.83 10.81 3.59
CA THR A 43 -9.98 9.60 4.40
C THR A 43 -8.91 8.58 4.00
N SER A 44 -8.70 7.57 4.82
CA SER A 44 -7.77 6.48 4.50
C SER A 44 -8.17 5.77 3.21
N LYS A 45 -9.46 5.53 2.98
CA LYS A 45 -9.95 4.91 1.75
C LYS A 45 -9.67 5.77 0.53
N GLU A 46 -9.94 7.08 0.63
CA GLU A 46 -9.67 8.02 -0.46
C GLU A 46 -8.18 8.07 -0.80
N ALA A 47 -7.33 8.06 0.22
CA ALA A 47 -5.88 8.07 0.04
C ALA A 47 -5.41 6.82 -0.74
N ILE A 48 -5.91 5.65 -0.37
CA ILE A 48 -5.57 4.40 -1.04
C ILE A 48 -6.00 4.44 -2.51
N ILE A 49 -7.25 4.84 -2.77
CA ILE A 49 -7.78 4.92 -4.13
C ILE A 49 -6.92 5.84 -4.99
N ARG A 50 -6.60 7.02 -4.48
CA ARG A 50 -5.76 8.00 -5.17
C ARG A 50 -4.35 7.47 -5.44
N GLU A 51 -3.70 6.92 -4.41
CA GLU A 51 -2.32 6.43 -4.53
C GLU A 51 -2.20 5.27 -5.53
N LEU A 52 -3.14 4.34 -5.53
CA LEU A 52 -3.10 3.20 -6.44
C LEU A 52 -3.31 3.62 -7.89
N ILE A 53 -4.15 4.62 -8.14
CA ILE A 53 -4.33 5.18 -9.48
C ILE A 53 -3.08 5.93 -9.93
N GLU A 54 -2.52 6.78 -9.05
CA GLU A 54 -1.31 7.55 -9.36
C GLU A 54 -0.10 6.66 -9.65
N GLU A 55 0.11 5.64 -8.82
CA GLU A 55 1.30 4.80 -8.89
C GLU A 55 1.20 3.67 -9.90
N TYR A 56 0.03 3.05 -10.05
CA TYR A 56 -0.12 1.82 -10.83
C TYR A 56 -1.25 1.87 -11.85
N ASP A 57 -2.01 2.94 -11.91
CA ASP A 57 -3.23 3.03 -12.74
C ASP A 57 -4.21 1.90 -12.42
N LEU A 58 -4.27 1.52 -11.15
CA LEU A 58 -5.07 0.41 -10.67
C LEU A 58 -6.26 0.90 -9.86
N LYS A 59 -7.45 0.48 -10.26
CA LYS A 59 -8.68 0.77 -9.52
C LYS A 59 -8.91 -0.32 -8.48
N VAL A 60 -9.14 0.11 -7.25
CA VAL A 60 -9.30 -0.78 -6.10
C VAL A 60 -10.62 -0.50 -5.42
N ASP A 61 -11.31 -1.56 -5.03
CA ASP A 61 -12.45 -1.48 -4.13
C ASP A 61 -11.92 -1.63 -2.71
N VAL A 62 -11.89 -0.53 -1.97
CA VAL A 62 -11.34 -0.50 -0.61
C VAL A 62 -12.47 -0.82 0.38
N GLN A 63 -12.24 -1.85 1.17
CA GLN A 63 -13.21 -2.37 2.14
C GLN A 63 -12.86 -1.90 3.55
N GLU A 64 -13.26 -2.65 4.55
CA GLU A 64 -13.13 -2.26 5.94
C GLU A 64 -11.68 -2.17 6.42
N LEU A 65 -11.48 -1.38 7.46
CA LEU A 65 -10.20 -1.29 8.17
C LEU A 65 -9.91 -2.63 8.84
N ALA A 66 -8.72 -3.17 8.59
CA ALA A 66 -8.29 -4.43 9.16
C ALA A 66 -7.34 -4.25 10.33
N ILE A 67 -6.35 -3.37 10.16
CA ILE A 67 -5.24 -3.22 11.12
C ILE A 67 -4.83 -1.76 11.20
N VAL A 68 -4.49 -1.30 12.41
CA VAL A 68 -3.77 -0.04 12.61
C VAL A 68 -2.39 -0.40 13.14
N ASN A 69 -1.35 0.05 12.47
CA ASN A 69 0.02 -0.25 12.83
C ASN A 69 0.81 1.01 13.12
N GLU A 70 1.44 1.05 14.28
CA GLU A 70 2.35 2.13 14.62
C GLU A 70 3.78 1.63 14.50
N HIS A 71 4.63 2.42 13.83
CA HIS A 71 6.03 2.06 13.62
C HIS A 71 6.93 3.26 13.84
N ILE A 72 7.83 3.13 14.81
CA ILE A 72 8.84 4.15 15.11
C ILE A 72 10.19 3.55 14.77
N PHE A 73 10.96 4.22 13.92
CA PHE A 73 12.26 3.71 13.47
C PHE A 73 13.23 4.85 13.22
N GLU A 74 14.52 4.50 13.07
CA GLU A 74 15.55 5.47 12.72
C GLU A 74 16.06 5.20 11.32
N TRP A 75 16.24 6.28 10.57
CA TRP A 75 16.79 6.26 9.24
C TRP A 75 17.72 7.46 9.09
N ASN A 76 18.99 7.21 8.71
CA ASN A 76 20.00 8.27 8.59
C ASN A 76 20.11 9.15 9.83
N ASN A 77 20.14 8.53 11.03
CA ASN A 77 20.21 9.19 12.32
C ASN A 77 19.00 10.08 12.66
N GLU A 78 17.93 9.96 11.90
CA GLU A 78 16.67 10.67 12.18
C GLU A 78 15.59 9.66 12.59
N LYS A 79 14.80 10.03 13.59
CA LYS A 79 13.67 9.23 14.02
C LYS A 79 12.48 9.50 13.10
N ASP A 80 11.85 8.44 12.63
CA ASP A 80 10.61 8.53 11.85
C ASP A 80 9.51 7.77 12.59
N HIS A 81 8.28 8.21 12.40
CA HIS A 81 7.13 7.66 13.10
C HIS A 81 5.93 7.60 12.14
N HIS A 82 5.48 6.38 11.86
CA HIS A 82 4.33 6.15 10.98
C HIS A 82 3.16 5.55 11.76
N CYS A 83 1.97 6.04 11.49
CA CYS A 83 0.71 5.41 11.90
C CYS A 83 -0.01 5.03 10.62
N THR A 84 -0.16 3.73 10.37
CA THR A 84 -0.69 3.20 9.11
C THR A 84 -2.03 2.53 9.32
N LEU A 85 -3.03 2.98 8.56
CA LEU A 85 -4.36 2.36 8.53
C LEU A 85 -4.37 1.38 7.35
N ILE A 86 -4.54 0.09 7.64
CA ILE A 86 -4.49 -0.97 6.64
C ILE A 86 -5.88 -1.53 6.41
N HIS A 87 -6.36 -1.44 5.18
CA HIS A 87 -7.69 -1.90 4.77
C HIS A 87 -7.60 -3.19 3.97
N TRP A 88 -8.68 -3.96 4.01
CA TRP A 88 -8.91 -5.00 3.02
C TRP A 88 -9.33 -4.35 1.71
N GLY A 89 -9.04 -5.01 0.58
CA GLY A 89 -9.49 -4.53 -0.71
C GLY A 89 -9.42 -5.59 -1.79
N THR A 90 -10.05 -5.29 -2.91
CA THR A 90 -10.01 -6.11 -4.11
C THR A 90 -9.72 -5.22 -5.30
N ALA A 91 -8.95 -5.72 -6.27
CA ALA A 91 -8.73 -5.01 -7.51
C ALA A 91 -9.96 -5.17 -8.41
N GLN A 92 -10.38 -4.08 -9.05
CA GLN A 92 -11.53 -4.12 -9.98
C GLN A 92 -11.18 -4.85 -11.27
N GLU A 93 -9.90 -4.93 -11.60
CA GLU A 93 -9.39 -5.67 -12.75
C GLU A 93 -8.61 -6.89 -12.27
N VAL A 94 -8.64 -7.96 -13.07
CA VAL A 94 -7.84 -9.15 -12.76
C VAL A 94 -6.37 -8.82 -13.01
N VAL A 95 -5.57 -8.90 -11.95
CA VAL A 95 -4.12 -8.70 -12.04
C VAL A 95 -3.49 -10.08 -12.21
N THR A 96 -3.10 -10.43 -13.42
CA THR A 96 -2.50 -11.74 -13.73
C THR A 96 -0.98 -11.67 -13.87
N ASN A 97 -0.44 -10.48 -14.12
CA ASN A 97 0.97 -10.23 -14.35
C ASN A 97 1.47 -9.12 -13.44
N GLU A 98 2.78 -8.90 -13.46
CA GLU A 98 3.40 -7.80 -12.75
C GLU A 98 2.92 -6.46 -13.30
N ILE A 99 2.69 -5.51 -12.39
CA ILE A 99 2.41 -4.11 -12.73
C ILE A 99 3.57 -3.28 -12.21
N ARG A 100 4.15 -2.42 -13.05
CA ARG A 100 5.25 -1.57 -12.64
C ARG A 100 4.74 -0.22 -12.13
N HIS A 101 5.40 0.28 -11.09
CA HIS A 101 5.17 1.61 -10.57
C HIS A 101 5.54 2.65 -11.63
N LYS A 102 4.75 3.69 -11.77
CA LYS A 102 4.98 4.72 -12.80
C LYS A 102 6.20 5.61 -12.52
N GLU A 103 6.51 5.85 -11.26
CA GLU A 103 7.56 6.80 -10.84
C GLU A 103 8.83 6.13 -10.32
N HIS A 104 8.74 4.86 -9.92
CA HIS A 104 9.82 4.10 -9.33
C HIS A 104 10.00 2.78 -10.08
N GLU A 105 11.10 2.08 -9.80
CA GLU A 105 11.37 0.77 -10.40
C GLU A 105 10.70 -0.38 -9.64
N ASP A 106 9.79 -0.06 -8.73
CA ASP A 106 9.08 -1.05 -7.94
C ASP A 106 8.12 -1.88 -8.79
N ILE A 107 7.95 -3.12 -8.42
CA ILE A 107 7.08 -4.07 -9.08
C ILE A 107 5.92 -4.40 -8.13
N PHE A 108 4.73 -4.53 -8.71
CA PHE A 108 3.51 -4.87 -7.99
C PHE A 108 3.08 -6.26 -8.44
N LYS A 109 3.11 -7.23 -7.54
CA LYS A 109 2.75 -8.60 -7.89
C LYS A 109 2.09 -9.32 -6.71
N TYR A 110 1.38 -10.41 -7.02
CA TYR A 110 0.79 -11.23 -5.98
C TYR A 110 1.85 -12.08 -5.28
N GLY A 111 1.88 -12.00 -3.96
CA GLY A 111 2.62 -12.90 -3.11
C GLY A 111 1.67 -13.91 -2.47
N LYS A 112 2.24 -14.95 -1.87
CA LYS A 112 1.43 -15.91 -1.12
C LYS A 112 0.95 -15.28 0.18
N VAL A 113 -0.27 -15.58 0.54
CA VAL A 113 -0.84 -15.18 1.82
C VAL A 113 -0.26 -16.06 2.94
#